data_d73801274900a16acc314164ce5879b5
#
_entry.id   d73801274900a16acc314164ce5879b5
#
_cell.length_a   1.000
_cell.length_b   1.000
_cell.length_c   1.000
_cell.angle_alpha   90.00
_cell.angle_beta   90.00
_cell.angle_gamma   90.00
#
_symmetry.space_group_name_H-M   'P 1'
#
loop_
_entity.id
_entity.type
_entity.pdbx_description
1 polymer ?
#
loop_
_entity_poly.entity_id
_entity_poly.type
_entity_poly.pdbx_seq_one_letter_code
_entity_poly.pdbx_strand_id
1 'polypeptide(L)'
;LDKTIKSNIGLLIEVKSTTNKGEMISNDNLNRKALQELLLYYLKERVNKKNNDIKYLIATNIHEFFIFDAHEFERKFYQNKQLRREFQDFVDGRKTSNKTDFFYTEIATTYIEEVKDSLEYTYFNLQDYQHLLDRTDSSASRKLIELYKIFSDTHLLKLSFQNDSNSLNRGFYTELLHI
;
A
#
# COMPACT_ATOMS: atom_id res chain seq x y z
N LEU A 1 16.00 30.37 -13.74
CA LEU A 1 16.38 29.62 -12.52
C LEU A 1 15.21 28.72 -12.15
N ASP A 2 15.26 27.51 -12.68
CA ASP A 2 14.27 26.46 -12.46
C ASP A 2 14.37 25.99 -11.00
N LYS A 3 13.44 26.44 -10.17
CA LYS A 3 13.24 25.84 -8.86
C LYS A 3 12.61 24.48 -9.11
N THR A 4 13.41 23.43 -9.12
CA THR A 4 12.91 22.05 -9.05
C THR A 4 11.96 21.97 -7.86
N ILE A 5 10.67 21.91 -8.13
CA ILE A 5 9.66 21.63 -7.13
C ILE A 5 9.97 20.21 -6.64
N LYS A 6 10.47 20.10 -5.43
CA LYS A 6 10.68 18.82 -4.77
C LYS A 6 9.30 18.27 -4.45
N SER A 7 8.71 17.49 -5.36
CA SER A 7 7.45 16.81 -5.07
C SER A 7 7.71 15.67 -4.09
N ASN A 8 6.89 15.59 -3.05
CA ASN A 8 6.90 14.47 -2.12
C ASN A 8 6.33 13.21 -2.80
N ILE A 9 6.74 12.03 -2.31
CA ILE A 9 6.17 10.76 -2.75
C ILE A 9 4.75 10.66 -2.20
N GLY A 10 3.77 10.48 -3.09
CA GLY A 10 2.35 10.31 -2.73
C GLY A 10 1.89 8.84 -2.70
N LEU A 11 2.64 7.93 -3.32
CA LEU A 11 2.30 6.52 -3.46
C LEU A 11 3.55 5.65 -3.29
N LEU A 12 3.43 4.57 -2.53
CA LEU A 12 4.46 3.53 -2.42
C LEU A 12 3.93 2.24 -3.04
N ILE A 13 4.71 1.64 -3.95
CA ILE A 13 4.35 0.38 -4.59
C ILE A 13 5.50 -0.60 -4.42
N GLU A 14 5.18 -1.76 -3.86
CA GLU A 14 6.09 -2.92 -3.80
C GLU A 14 5.59 -4.00 -4.76
N VAL A 15 6.48 -4.42 -5.66
CA VAL A 15 6.16 -5.41 -6.69
C VAL A 15 6.93 -6.69 -6.43
N LYS A 16 6.22 -7.81 -6.33
CA LYS A 16 6.81 -9.14 -6.19
C LYS A 16 6.66 -9.96 -7.47
N SER A 17 7.57 -10.89 -7.67
CA SER A 17 7.49 -11.83 -8.78
C SER A 17 6.25 -12.71 -8.66
N THR A 18 5.58 -12.96 -9.78
CA THR A 18 4.46 -13.93 -9.88
C THR A 18 4.90 -15.37 -9.57
N THR A 19 6.18 -15.68 -9.72
CA THR A 19 6.73 -17.01 -9.48
C THR A 19 7.18 -17.24 -8.04
N ASN A 20 7.53 -16.17 -7.30
CA ASN A 20 7.92 -16.25 -5.89
C ASN A 20 6.75 -15.91 -4.96
N LYS A 21 5.82 -16.87 -4.84
CA LYS A 21 4.64 -16.72 -3.98
C LYS A 21 4.96 -16.55 -2.49
N GLY A 22 6.17 -16.94 -2.06
CA GLY A 22 6.58 -16.85 -0.65
C GLY A 22 6.83 -15.41 -0.17
N GLU A 23 7.12 -14.48 -1.07
CA GLU A 23 7.38 -13.08 -0.72
C GLU A 23 6.13 -12.19 -0.82
N MET A 24 5.14 -12.59 -1.62
CA MET A 24 3.90 -11.84 -1.77
C MET A 24 2.94 -12.13 -0.61
N ILE A 25 2.27 -11.10 -0.13
CA ILE A 25 1.20 -11.24 0.87
C ILE A 25 0.00 -11.97 0.28
N SER A 26 -0.78 -12.60 1.14
CA SER A 26 -2.07 -13.21 0.81
C SER A 26 -3.10 -12.87 1.89
N ASN A 27 -4.39 -13.12 1.60
CA ASN A 27 -5.44 -12.90 2.59
C ASN A 27 -5.25 -13.74 3.87
N ASP A 28 -4.60 -14.90 3.75
CA ASP A 28 -4.30 -15.77 4.91
C ASP A 28 -3.01 -15.37 5.63
N ASN A 29 -2.13 -14.61 4.98
CA ASN A 29 -0.86 -14.22 5.56
C ASN A 29 -0.36 -12.89 5.01
N LEU A 30 -0.56 -11.84 5.79
CA LEU A 30 -0.04 -10.50 5.51
C LEU A 30 1.43 -10.34 5.92
N ASN A 31 1.93 -11.16 6.87
CA ASN A 31 3.30 -11.03 7.36
C ASN A 31 4.30 -11.70 6.41
N ARG A 32 4.47 -11.10 5.25
CA ARG A 32 5.39 -11.50 4.20
C ARG A 32 6.29 -10.32 3.81
N LYS A 33 7.35 -10.63 3.10
CA LYS A 33 8.38 -9.67 2.68
C LYS A 33 7.80 -8.42 2.00
N ALA A 34 6.77 -8.56 1.16
CA ALA A 34 6.15 -7.41 0.51
C ALA A 34 5.62 -6.35 1.50
N LEU A 35 4.93 -6.77 2.57
CA LEU A 35 4.44 -5.83 3.58
C LEU A 35 5.56 -5.30 4.47
N GLN A 36 6.57 -6.12 4.77
CA GLN A 36 7.75 -5.73 5.55
C GLN A 36 8.56 -4.65 4.82
N GLU A 37 8.72 -4.76 3.50
CA GLU A 37 9.36 -3.76 2.66
C GLU A 37 8.55 -2.47 2.56
N LEU A 38 7.23 -2.58 2.35
CA LEU A 38 6.34 -1.40 2.38
C LEU A 38 6.43 -0.67 3.72
N LEU A 39 6.47 -1.39 4.84
CA LEU A 39 6.62 -0.79 6.15
C LEU A 39 7.95 -0.06 6.30
N LEU A 40 9.06 -0.66 5.82
CA LEU A 40 10.37 -0.01 5.82
C LEU A 40 10.36 1.29 5.01
N TYR A 41 9.81 1.26 3.80
CA TYR A 41 9.75 2.43 2.93
C TYR A 41 8.86 3.53 3.53
N TYR A 42 7.71 3.14 4.08
CA TYR A 42 6.82 4.06 4.77
C TYR A 42 7.51 4.76 5.94
N LEU A 43 8.19 4.02 6.80
CA LEU A 43 8.89 4.60 7.94
C LEU A 43 10.05 5.50 7.49
N LYS A 44 10.79 5.14 6.42
CA LYS A 44 11.82 6.02 5.84
C LYS A 44 11.23 7.35 5.38
N GLU A 45 10.10 7.32 4.68
CA GLU A 45 9.43 8.55 4.22
C GLU A 45 8.89 9.37 5.40
N ARG A 46 8.18 8.72 6.34
CA ARG A 46 7.51 9.40 7.45
C ARG A 46 8.47 9.92 8.52
N VAL A 47 9.45 9.11 8.93
CA VAL A 47 10.37 9.45 10.04
C VAL A 47 11.53 10.30 9.53
N ASN A 48 12.24 9.82 8.50
CA ASN A 48 13.49 10.49 8.06
C ASN A 48 13.20 11.71 7.18
N LYS A 49 12.25 11.60 6.24
CA LYS A 49 11.95 12.69 5.31
C LYS A 49 10.79 13.58 5.75
N LYS A 50 10.06 13.20 6.81
CA LYS A 50 8.87 13.90 7.32
C LYS A 50 7.79 14.09 6.24
N ASN A 51 7.72 13.14 5.31
CA ASN A 51 6.76 13.15 4.22
C ASN A 51 5.37 12.75 4.72
N ASN A 52 4.41 13.67 4.68
CA ASN A 52 3.01 13.48 5.09
C ASN A 52 2.07 13.28 3.89
N ASP A 53 2.61 13.24 2.66
CA ASP A 53 1.79 13.27 1.44
C ASP A 53 1.45 11.88 0.91
N ILE A 54 1.98 10.82 1.52
CA ILE A 54 1.65 9.44 1.13
C ILE A 54 0.15 9.21 1.33
N LYS A 55 -0.51 8.72 0.28
CA LYS A 55 -1.95 8.45 0.25
C LYS A 55 -2.25 6.95 0.32
N TYR A 56 -1.50 6.16 -0.44
CA TYR A 56 -1.67 4.71 -0.49
C TYR A 56 -0.34 3.98 -0.52
N LEU A 57 -0.38 2.74 -0.04
CA LEU A 57 0.69 1.76 -0.17
C LEU A 57 0.11 0.55 -0.88
N ILE A 58 0.80 0.03 -1.89
CA ILE A 58 0.32 -1.09 -2.70
C ILE A 58 1.37 -2.19 -2.71
N ALA A 59 0.97 -3.40 -2.35
CA ALA A 59 1.72 -4.61 -2.66
C ALA A 59 1.07 -5.33 -3.84
N THR A 60 1.84 -5.72 -4.85
CA THR A 60 1.32 -6.39 -6.03
C THR A 60 2.31 -7.39 -6.61
N ASN A 61 1.76 -8.42 -7.28
CA ASN A 61 2.49 -9.31 -8.17
C ASN A 61 1.99 -9.21 -9.63
N ILE A 62 1.46 -8.04 -10.01
CA ILE A 62 0.82 -7.74 -11.29
C ILE A 62 -0.62 -8.27 -11.39
N HIS A 63 -0.91 -9.45 -10.87
CA HIS A 63 -2.25 -10.04 -10.87
C HIS A 63 -3.05 -9.64 -9.63
N GLU A 64 -2.45 -9.76 -8.48
CA GLU A 64 -3.05 -9.49 -7.18
C GLU A 64 -2.60 -8.12 -6.68
N PHE A 65 -3.55 -7.37 -6.11
CA PHE A 65 -3.32 -6.05 -5.55
C PHE A 65 -3.86 -5.99 -4.13
N PHE A 66 -2.99 -5.59 -3.20
CA PHE A 66 -3.34 -5.24 -1.83
C PHE A 66 -3.06 -3.76 -1.65
N ILE A 67 -4.11 -2.98 -1.47
CA ILE A 67 -4.05 -1.52 -1.36
C ILE A 67 -4.38 -1.12 0.06
N PHE A 68 -3.44 -0.48 0.72
CA PHE A 68 -3.57 0.05 2.08
C PHE A 68 -3.71 1.58 2.02
N ASP A 69 -4.68 2.13 2.75
CA ASP A 69 -4.72 3.58 2.99
C ASP A 69 -3.55 3.97 3.89
N ALA A 70 -2.87 5.06 3.59
CA ALA A 70 -1.76 5.54 4.42
C ALA A 70 -2.19 5.88 5.86
N HIS A 71 -3.48 6.20 6.10
CA HIS A 71 -4.02 6.38 7.45
C HIS A 71 -3.99 5.09 8.27
N GLU A 72 -4.14 3.91 7.63
CA GLU A 72 -3.97 2.64 8.33
C GLU A 72 -2.53 2.46 8.81
N PHE A 73 -1.56 2.73 7.93
CA PHE A 73 -0.15 2.68 8.31
C PHE A 73 0.22 3.73 9.37
N GLU A 74 -0.37 4.92 9.29
CA GLU A 74 -0.22 5.95 10.32
C GLU A 74 -0.70 5.44 11.68
N ARG A 75 -1.94 4.92 11.72
CA ARG A 75 -2.60 4.46 12.95
C ARG A 75 -1.95 3.21 13.54
N LYS A 76 -1.62 2.22 12.70
CA LYS A 76 -1.14 0.91 13.14
C LYS A 76 0.36 0.89 13.40
N PHE A 77 1.14 1.62 12.63
CA PHE A 77 2.59 1.55 12.68
C PHE A 77 3.24 2.86 13.14
N TYR A 78 2.97 3.99 12.48
CA TYR A 78 3.67 5.23 12.81
C TYR A 78 3.32 5.77 14.20
N GLN A 79 2.10 5.62 14.69
CA GLN A 79 1.71 6.03 16.03
C GLN A 79 2.33 5.14 17.14
N ASN A 80 2.82 3.95 16.79
CA ASN A 80 3.54 3.09 17.72
C ASN A 80 4.92 3.69 18.03
N LYS A 81 5.07 4.22 19.24
CA LYS A 81 6.30 4.89 19.70
C LYS A 81 7.49 3.93 19.77
N GLN A 82 7.24 2.68 20.13
CA GLN A 82 8.29 1.66 20.24
C GLN A 82 8.80 1.29 18.85
N LEU A 83 7.93 1.03 17.88
CA LEU A 83 8.34 0.79 16.50
C LEU A 83 9.19 1.93 15.92
N ARG A 84 8.77 3.18 16.14
CA ARG A 84 9.56 4.34 15.66
C ARG A 84 10.93 4.42 16.32
N ARG A 85 11.03 4.11 17.60
CA ARG A 85 12.31 4.06 18.31
C ARG A 85 13.20 2.95 17.74
N GLU A 86 12.66 1.75 17.57
CA GLU A 86 13.41 0.62 17.00
C GLU A 86 13.86 0.86 15.57
N PHE A 87 12.99 1.48 14.76
CA PHE A 87 13.35 1.92 13.42
C PHE A 87 14.50 2.96 13.45
N GLN A 88 14.44 3.93 14.37
CA GLN A 88 15.51 4.93 14.50
C GLN A 88 16.81 4.28 14.96
N ASP A 89 16.76 3.35 15.92
CA ASP A 89 17.93 2.60 16.37
C ASP A 89 18.55 1.76 15.24
N PHE A 90 17.68 1.21 14.37
CA PHE A 90 18.13 0.49 13.17
C PHE A 90 18.83 1.43 12.17
N VAL A 91 18.23 2.58 11.87
CA VAL A 91 18.79 3.56 10.92
C VAL A 91 20.13 4.13 11.43
N ASP A 92 20.23 4.39 12.73
CA ASP A 92 21.42 4.96 13.37
C ASP A 92 22.52 3.91 13.63
N GLY A 93 22.30 2.65 13.22
CA GLY A 93 23.28 1.57 13.42
C GLY A 93 23.45 1.13 14.87
N ARG A 94 22.48 1.41 15.74
CA ARG A 94 22.49 0.96 17.15
C ARG A 94 21.96 -0.46 17.35
N LYS A 95 21.46 -1.10 16.30
CA LYS A 95 21.06 -2.52 16.30
C LYS A 95 22.24 -3.40 15.91
N THR A 96 22.12 -4.70 16.11
CA THR A 96 23.15 -5.70 15.78
C THR A 96 23.47 -5.80 14.29
N SER A 97 22.58 -5.32 13.44
CA SER A 97 22.75 -5.24 11.99
C SER A 97 21.99 -4.03 11.42
N ASN A 98 22.56 -3.46 10.35
CA ASN A 98 21.95 -2.40 9.55
C ASN A 98 21.47 -2.90 8.17
N LYS A 99 21.51 -4.23 7.95
CA LYS A 99 20.99 -4.83 6.71
C LYS A 99 19.46 -4.83 6.72
N THR A 100 18.84 -4.63 5.56
CA THR A 100 17.39 -4.60 5.42
C THR A 100 16.71 -5.90 5.87
N ASP A 101 17.37 -7.05 5.66
CA ASP A 101 16.86 -8.34 6.13
C ASP A 101 16.66 -8.37 7.64
N PHE A 102 17.58 -7.74 8.41
CA PHE A 102 17.41 -7.61 9.86
C PHE A 102 16.14 -6.82 10.21
N PHE A 103 15.88 -5.71 9.50
CA PHE A 103 14.66 -4.97 9.73
C PHE A 103 13.42 -5.82 9.46
N TYR A 104 13.43 -6.60 8.38
CA TYR A 104 12.28 -7.44 8.00
C TYR A 104 12.02 -8.52 9.04
N THR A 105 13.06 -9.28 9.44
CA THR A 105 12.92 -10.46 10.31
C THR A 105 12.75 -10.10 11.77
N GLU A 106 13.47 -9.09 12.27
CA GLU A 106 13.53 -8.80 13.71
C GLU A 106 12.59 -7.66 14.14
N ILE A 107 12.30 -6.71 13.23
CA ILE A 107 11.47 -5.56 13.58
C ILE A 107 10.10 -5.69 12.90
N ALA A 108 10.05 -5.62 11.56
CA ALA A 108 8.78 -5.55 10.85
C ALA A 108 7.86 -6.74 11.14
N THR A 109 8.40 -7.96 11.15
CA THR A 109 7.65 -9.19 11.45
C THR A 109 6.88 -9.08 12.76
N THR A 110 7.52 -8.61 13.83
CA THR A 110 6.89 -8.48 15.15
C THR A 110 5.68 -7.55 15.10
N TYR A 111 5.86 -6.34 14.57
CA TYR A 111 4.78 -5.33 14.55
C TYR A 111 3.68 -5.63 13.55
N ILE A 112 3.98 -6.28 12.43
CA ILE A 112 2.95 -6.76 11.51
C ILE A 112 2.12 -7.86 12.15
N GLU A 113 2.75 -8.80 12.85
CA GLU A 113 2.05 -9.89 13.53
C GLU A 113 1.05 -9.38 14.58
N GLU A 114 1.40 -8.31 15.32
CA GLU A 114 0.51 -7.69 16.29
C GLU A 114 -0.76 -7.07 15.70
N VAL A 115 -0.70 -6.60 14.44
CA VAL A 115 -1.80 -5.83 13.83
C VAL A 115 -2.46 -6.52 12.64
N LYS A 116 -1.92 -7.61 12.12
CA LYS A 116 -2.35 -8.24 10.85
C LYS A 116 -3.86 -8.52 10.78
N ASP A 117 -4.47 -8.97 11.89
CA ASP A 117 -5.89 -9.33 11.95
C ASP A 117 -6.82 -8.11 11.96
N SER A 118 -6.25 -6.94 12.17
CA SER A 118 -6.98 -5.67 12.25
C SER A 118 -6.51 -4.62 11.23
N LEU A 119 -5.60 -5.00 10.34
CA LEU A 119 -5.08 -4.14 9.29
C LEU A 119 -6.06 -4.14 8.12
N GLU A 120 -6.63 -2.98 7.82
CA GLU A 120 -7.60 -2.81 6.74
C GLU A 120 -6.90 -2.61 5.40
N TYR A 121 -7.38 -3.30 4.37
CA TYR A 121 -6.89 -3.18 3.00
C TYR A 121 -7.97 -3.51 1.99
N THR A 122 -7.77 -3.09 0.75
CA THR A 122 -8.56 -3.52 -0.40
C THR A 122 -7.76 -4.56 -1.18
N TYR A 123 -8.40 -5.67 -1.49
CA TYR A 123 -7.82 -6.74 -2.31
C TYR A 123 -8.63 -6.92 -3.58
N PHE A 124 -7.95 -7.14 -4.69
CA PHE A 124 -8.54 -7.67 -5.90
C PHE A 124 -7.50 -8.42 -6.75
N ASN A 125 -7.99 -9.31 -7.60
CA ASN A 125 -7.19 -10.04 -8.57
C ASN A 125 -7.63 -9.66 -10.00
N LEU A 126 -6.71 -9.14 -10.81
CA LEU A 126 -7.00 -8.75 -12.19
C LEU A 126 -7.47 -9.92 -13.06
N GLN A 127 -7.07 -11.14 -12.74
CA GLN A 127 -7.50 -12.33 -13.48
C GLN A 127 -9.01 -12.58 -13.39
N ASP A 128 -9.63 -12.13 -12.27
CA ASP A 128 -11.08 -12.25 -12.09
C ASP A 128 -11.85 -11.35 -13.07
N TYR A 129 -11.21 -10.32 -13.63
CA TYR A 129 -11.79 -9.38 -14.59
C TYR A 129 -11.47 -9.72 -16.05
N GLN A 130 -10.58 -10.70 -16.31
CA GLN A 130 -10.15 -11.03 -17.67
C GLN A 130 -11.31 -11.38 -18.58
N HIS A 131 -12.32 -12.09 -18.08
CA HIS A 131 -13.52 -12.47 -18.84
C HIS A 131 -14.36 -11.27 -19.28
N LEU A 132 -14.16 -10.07 -18.71
CA LEU A 132 -14.87 -8.85 -19.10
C LEU A 132 -14.22 -8.17 -20.31
N LEU A 133 -12.96 -8.44 -20.60
CA LEU A 133 -12.23 -7.80 -21.71
C LEU A 133 -12.81 -8.15 -23.07
N ASP A 134 -13.34 -9.36 -23.21
CA ASP A 134 -13.93 -9.85 -24.46
C ASP A 134 -15.43 -9.49 -24.60
N ARG A 135 -16.00 -8.82 -23.60
CA ARG A 135 -17.42 -8.44 -23.59
C ARG A 135 -17.60 -6.99 -24.01
N THR A 136 -18.64 -6.74 -24.81
CA THR A 136 -18.98 -5.40 -25.31
C THR A 136 -20.23 -4.79 -24.66
N ASP A 137 -20.84 -5.52 -23.70
CA ASP A 137 -22.02 -5.00 -23.02
C ASP A 137 -21.70 -3.88 -22.01
N SER A 138 -22.71 -3.08 -21.70
CA SER A 138 -22.56 -1.91 -20.83
C SER A 138 -22.18 -2.27 -19.38
N SER A 139 -22.55 -3.46 -18.91
CA SER A 139 -22.20 -3.92 -17.55
C SER A 139 -20.70 -4.24 -17.45
N ALA A 140 -20.14 -4.98 -18.42
CA ALA A 140 -18.72 -5.27 -18.49
C ALA A 140 -17.90 -3.97 -18.61
N SER A 141 -18.33 -3.05 -19.49
CA SER A 141 -17.67 -1.76 -19.67
C SER A 141 -17.65 -0.94 -18.38
N ARG A 142 -18.74 -0.92 -17.61
CA ARG A 142 -18.82 -0.21 -16.33
C ARG A 142 -17.83 -0.77 -15.32
N LYS A 143 -17.77 -2.09 -15.14
CA LYS A 143 -16.83 -2.76 -14.23
C LYS A 143 -15.37 -2.47 -14.58
N LEU A 144 -15.03 -2.49 -15.87
CA LEU A 144 -13.67 -2.14 -16.31
C LEU A 144 -13.35 -0.67 -16.08
N ILE A 145 -14.29 0.25 -16.28
CA ILE A 145 -14.11 1.68 -15.99
C ILE A 145 -13.85 1.89 -14.49
N GLU A 146 -14.57 1.21 -13.62
CA GLU A 146 -14.38 1.28 -12.17
C GLU A 146 -13.00 0.77 -11.78
N LEU A 147 -12.55 -0.35 -12.36
CA LEU A 147 -11.19 -0.86 -12.16
C LEU A 147 -10.13 0.15 -12.62
N TYR A 148 -10.29 0.77 -13.79
CA TYR A 148 -9.34 1.78 -14.29
C TYR A 148 -9.30 3.04 -13.41
N LYS A 149 -10.42 3.44 -12.82
CA LYS A 149 -10.46 4.55 -11.88
C LYS A 149 -9.56 4.32 -10.66
N ILE A 150 -9.46 3.09 -10.14
CA ILE A 150 -8.60 2.76 -9.01
C ILE A 150 -7.13 3.14 -9.30
N PHE A 151 -6.69 3.00 -10.55
CA PHE A 151 -5.32 3.29 -10.97
C PHE A 151 -5.13 4.70 -11.52
N SER A 152 -6.17 5.53 -11.52
CA SER A 152 -6.00 6.92 -11.96
C SER A 152 -5.15 7.71 -10.95
N ASP A 153 -4.37 8.66 -11.46
CA ASP A 153 -3.56 9.58 -10.65
C ASP A 153 -4.43 10.40 -9.68
N THR A 154 -5.57 10.87 -10.17
CA THR A 154 -6.58 11.59 -9.39
C THR A 154 -6.99 10.81 -8.14
N HIS A 155 -7.14 9.51 -8.30
CA HIS A 155 -7.61 8.60 -7.29
C HIS A 155 -6.49 8.23 -6.32
N LEU A 156 -5.35 7.74 -6.85
CA LEU A 156 -4.21 7.29 -6.07
C LEU A 156 -3.52 8.42 -5.30
N LEU A 157 -3.59 9.66 -5.80
CA LEU A 157 -3.00 10.81 -5.14
C LEU A 157 -4.01 11.63 -4.32
N LYS A 158 -5.28 11.23 -4.30
CA LYS A 158 -6.38 11.97 -3.63
C LYS A 158 -6.32 13.46 -3.97
N LEU A 159 -6.08 13.76 -5.25
CA LEU A 159 -6.05 15.13 -5.72
C LEU A 159 -7.45 15.73 -5.50
N SER A 160 -7.51 16.83 -4.74
CA SER A 160 -8.75 17.52 -4.46
C SER A 160 -9.30 18.13 -5.74
N PHE A 161 -10.16 17.40 -6.44
CA PHE A 161 -11.12 18.02 -7.31
C PHE A 161 -12.22 18.60 -6.42
N GLN A 162 -12.32 19.91 -6.41
CA GLN A 162 -13.48 20.59 -5.84
C GLN A 162 -14.71 20.01 -6.55
N ASN A 163 -15.49 19.19 -5.86
CA ASN A 163 -16.72 18.51 -6.30
C ASN A 163 -16.58 17.10 -6.92
N ASP A 164 -15.57 16.32 -6.65
CA ASP A 164 -15.61 14.92 -7.05
C ASP A 164 -16.24 14.05 -5.95
N SER A 165 -17.51 13.66 -6.16
CA SER A 165 -18.22 12.62 -5.42
C SER A 165 -17.59 11.21 -5.59
N ASN A 166 -16.53 11.10 -6.38
CA ASN A 166 -15.82 9.88 -6.71
C ASN A 166 -14.49 9.71 -5.95
N SER A 167 -14.22 10.52 -4.93
CA SER A 167 -13.06 10.25 -4.06
C SER A 167 -13.18 8.84 -3.48
N LEU A 168 -12.10 8.08 -3.47
CA LEU A 168 -11.99 6.76 -2.83
C LEU A 168 -12.37 6.87 -1.35
N ASN A 169 -13.65 6.88 -1.09
CA ASN A 169 -14.19 6.78 0.24
C ASN A 169 -14.66 5.34 0.51
N ARG A 170 -15.01 5.07 1.74
CA ARG A 170 -15.56 3.76 2.16
C ARG A 170 -16.76 3.31 1.30
N GLY A 171 -17.55 4.23 0.77
CA GLY A 171 -18.68 3.93 -0.13
C GLY A 171 -18.24 3.32 -1.46
N PHE A 172 -17.16 3.81 -2.05
CA PHE A 172 -16.61 3.26 -3.29
C PHE A 172 -16.12 1.82 -3.09
N TYR A 173 -15.41 1.53 -1.99
CA TYR A 173 -14.99 0.17 -1.67
C TYR A 173 -16.19 -0.76 -1.40
N THR A 174 -17.24 -0.25 -0.78
CA THR A 174 -18.47 -1.01 -0.55
C THR A 174 -19.14 -1.37 -1.87
N GLU A 175 -19.19 -0.47 -2.84
CA GLU A 175 -19.73 -0.74 -4.17
C GLU A 175 -18.88 -1.72 -4.98
N LEU A 176 -17.55 -1.68 -4.84
CA LEU A 176 -16.63 -2.63 -5.48
C LEU A 176 -16.79 -4.06 -4.92
N LEU A 177 -17.09 -4.18 -3.63
CA LEU A 177 -17.28 -5.46 -2.95
C LEU A 177 -18.68 -6.06 -3.15
N HIS A 178 -19.66 -5.29 -3.65
CA HIS A 178 -21.00 -5.75 -4.02
C HIS A 178 -21.10 -6.17 -5.49
N ILE A 179 -20.00 -6.21 -6.20
CA ILE A 179 -19.86 -6.79 -7.53
C ILE A 179 -19.38 -8.24 -7.42
#